data_0a732ac2c1c1744ca88f802d4f4a3a17
#
_entry.id   0a732ac2c1c1744ca88f802d4f4a3a17
#
_cell.length_a   1.000
_cell.length_b   1.000
_cell.length_c   1.000
_cell.angle_alpha   90.00
_cell.angle_beta   90.00
_cell.angle_gamma   90.00
#
_symmetry.space_group_name_H-M   'P 1'
#
loop_
_entity.id
_entity.type
_entity.pdbx_description
1 polymer ?
#
loop_
_entity_poly.entity_id
_entity_poly.type
_entity_poly.pdbx_seq_one_letter_code
_entity_poly.pdbx_strand_id
1 'polypeptide(L)'
;MRSLVNYWRGLGRRVVTFLDDDIGGSPDYASCLVHSRLCRSDFDSAGFFVNLQKSVWEPSQVGTWLGFPLDFSRNFITVPLPKITKLQESISRILLCVLSTLRI
;
A
#
# COMPACT_ATOMS: atom_id res chain seq x y z
N MET A 1 -9.95 -9.24 -9.43
CA MET A 1 -9.21 -8.88 -8.19
C MET A 1 -10.12 -8.83 -6.95
N ARG A 2 -11.24 -8.11 -7.01
CA ARG A 2 -12.17 -8.02 -5.86
C ARG A 2 -12.67 -9.38 -5.37
N SER A 3 -13.02 -10.29 -6.26
CA SER A 3 -13.47 -11.64 -5.90
C SER A 3 -12.39 -12.44 -5.18
N LEU A 4 -11.14 -12.34 -5.63
CA LEU A 4 -10.02 -13.02 -5.02
C LEU A 4 -9.69 -12.46 -3.64
N VAL A 5 -9.73 -11.14 -3.48
CA VAL A 5 -9.53 -10.47 -2.18
C VAL A 5 -10.64 -10.86 -1.20
N ASN A 6 -11.88 -10.90 -1.64
CA ASN A 6 -13.00 -11.33 -0.80
C ASN A 6 -12.85 -12.80 -0.36
N TYR A 7 -12.38 -13.66 -1.25
CA TYR A 7 -12.09 -15.05 -0.93
C TYR A 7 -11.01 -15.16 0.15
N TRP A 8 -9.90 -14.42 0.01
CA TRP A 8 -8.83 -14.41 1.01
C TRP A 8 -9.32 -13.89 2.37
N ARG A 9 -10.10 -12.81 2.38
CA ARG A 9 -10.67 -12.25 3.61
C ARG A 9 -11.61 -13.24 4.29
N GLY A 10 -12.38 -14.00 3.53
CA GLY A 10 -13.21 -15.08 4.04
C GLY A 10 -12.43 -16.20 4.70
N LEU A 11 -11.16 -16.41 4.30
CA LEU A 11 -10.25 -17.38 4.93
C LEU A 11 -9.47 -16.79 6.11
N GLY A 12 -9.78 -15.58 6.54
CA GLY A 12 -9.09 -14.91 7.64
C GLY A 12 -7.77 -14.26 7.28
N ARG A 13 -7.45 -14.15 5.99
CA ARG A 13 -6.25 -13.43 5.53
C ARG A 13 -6.51 -11.94 5.48
N ARG A 14 -5.55 -11.16 5.95
CA ARG A 14 -5.63 -9.70 5.96
C ARG A 14 -4.93 -9.15 4.72
N VAL A 15 -5.73 -8.72 3.77
CA VAL A 15 -5.25 -8.16 2.50
C VAL A 15 -5.98 -6.87 2.20
N VAL A 16 -5.25 -5.85 1.81
CA VAL A 16 -5.77 -4.56 1.34
C VAL A 16 -5.32 -4.38 -0.10
N THR A 17 -6.25 -3.98 -0.95
CA THR A 17 -5.97 -3.72 -2.36
C THR A 17 -6.30 -2.28 -2.70
N PHE A 18 -5.46 -1.69 -3.55
CA PHE A 18 -5.70 -0.37 -4.16
C PHE A 18 -5.29 -0.44 -5.63
N LEU A 19 -6.29 -0.43 -6.52
CA LEU A 19 -6.10 -0.64 -7.95
C LEU A 19 -5.38 -1.98 -8.21
N ASP A 20 -4.14 -1.93 -8.69
CA ASP A 20 -3.34 -3.11 -8.99
C ASP A 20 -2.32 -3.46 -7.89
N ASP A 21 -2.30 -2.70 -6.80
CA ASP A 21 -1.37 -2.89 -5.70
C ASP A 21 -2.07 -3.54 -4.50
N ASP A 22 -1.46 -4.60 -3.98
CA ASP A 22 -1.96 -5.32 -2.82
C ASP A 22 -0.93 -5.35 -1.70
N ILE A 23 -1.39 -5.28 -0.47
CA ILE A 23 -0.57 -5.51 0.71
C ILE A 23 -1.30 -6.48 1.63
N GLY A 24 -0.58 -7.47 2.13
CA GLY A 24 -1.09 -8.42 3.10
C GLY A 24 -0.29 -8.38 4.38
N GLY A 25 -0.91 -8.76 5.48
CA GLY A 25 -0.26 -8.80 6.78
C GLY A 25 -0.76 -9.90 7.67
N SER A 26 0.05 -10.28 8.64
CA SER A 26 -0.26 -11.26 9.68
C SER A 26 0.46 -10.91 10.97
N PRO A 27 0.00 -11.45 12.13
CA PRO A 27 0.61 -11.12 13.43
C PRO A 27 2.04 -11.63 13.58
N ASP A 28 2.45 -12.68 12.88
CA ASP A 28 3.76 -13.28 12.98
C ASP A 28 4.35 -13.61 11.62
N TYR A 29 5.66 -13.83 11.58
CA TYR A 29 6.40 -14.11 10.34
C TYR A 29 5.94 -15.41 9.67
N ALA A 30 5.77 -16.48 10.43
CA ALA A 30 5.42 -17.79 9.89
C ALA A 30 4.05 -17.77 9.21
N SER A 31 3.03 -17.19 9.85
CA SER A 31 1.69 -17.03 9.27
C SER A 31 1.72 -16.14 8.04
N CYS A 32 2.47 -15.05 8.07
CA CYS A 32 2.61 -14.14 6.95
C CYS A 32 3.25 -14.84 5.75
N LEU A 33 4.29 -15.62 5.98
CA LEU A 33 4.97 -16.38 4.91
C LEU A 33 4.02 -17.41 4.27
N VAL A 34 3.26 -18.15 5.08
CA VAL A 34 2.27 -19.11 4.58
C VAL A 34 1.20 -18.39 3.74
N HIS A 35 0.62 -17.30 4.25
CA HIS A 35 -0.38 -16.53 3.51
C HIS A 35 0.18 -15.93 2.21
N SER A 36 1.42 -15.46 2.22
CA SER A 36 2.10 -14.96 1.04
C SER A 36 2.23 -16.01 -0.05
N ARG A 37 2.67 -17.21 0.31
CA ARG A 37 2.80 -18.33 -0.64
C ARG A 37 1.46 -18.77 -1.20
N LEU A 38 0.44 -18.84 -0.35
CA LEU A 38 -0.91 -19.21 -0.78
C LEU A 38 -1.52 -18.15 -1.71
N CYS A 39 -1.34 -16.87 -1.41
CA CYS A 39 -1.79 -15.78 -2.28
C CYS A 39 -1.11 -15.82 -3.65
N ARG A 40 0.20 -16.07 -3.67
CA ARG A 40 0.96 -16.23 -4.93
C ARG A 40 0.42 -17.39 -5.77
N SER A 41 0.17 -18.52 -5.14
CA SER A 41 -0.41 -19.68 -5.80
C SER A 41 -1.82 -19.39 -6.33
N ASP A 42 -2.63 -18.66 -5.56
CA ASP A 42 -3.98 -18.26 -5.98
C ASP A 42 -3.97 -17.30 -7.17
N PHE A 43 -3.01 -16.39 -7.24
CA PHE A 43 -2.82 -15.54 -8.41
C PHE A 43 -2.51 -16.37 -9.67
N ASP A 44 -1.60 -17.30 -9.56
CA ASP A 44 -1.24 -18.19 -10.68
C ASP A 44 -2.47 -19.01 -11.14
N SER A 45 -3.21 -19.58 -10.20
CA SER A 45 -4.41 -20.37 -10.49
C SER A 45 -5.54 -19.56 -11.09
N ALA A 46 -5.66 -18.29 -10.72
CA ALA A 46 -6.67 -17.37 -11.24
C ALA A 46 -6.28 -16.72 -12.57
N GLY A 47 -5.08 -16.96 -13.09
CA GLY A 47 -4.60 -16.41 -14.34
C GLY A 47 -4.17 -14.95 -14.30
N PHE A 48 -3.89 -14.40 -13.12
CA PHE A 48 -3.38 -13.04 -13.00
C PHE A 48 -1.88 -12.96 -13.33
N PHE A 49 -1.51 -11.92 -14.07
CA PHE A 49 -0.12 -11.56 -14.25
C PHE A 49 0.39 -10.76 -13.05
N VAL A 50 1.37 -11.33 -12.36
CA VAL A 50 2.01 -10.68 -11.23
C VAL A 50 3.38 -10.17 -11.66
N ASN A 51 3.70 -8.91 -11.34
CA ASN A 51 5.01 -8.36 -11.59
C ASN A 51 5.98 -8.89 -10.53
N LEU A 52 6.66 -10.00 -10.83
CA LEU A 52 7.57 -10.66 -9.90
C LEU A 52 8.77 -9.79 -9.52
N GLN A 53 9.20 -8.88 -10.38
CA GLN A 53 10.32 -7.98 -10.10
C GLN A 53 9.97 -6.91 -9.06
N LYS A 54 8.71 -6.45 -9.04
CA LYS A 54 8.22 -5.43 -8.12
C LYS A 54 7.52 -6.00 -6.91
N SER A 55 7.19 -7.29 -6.93
CA SER A 55 6.48 -7.95 -5.84
C SER A 55 7.46 -8.46 -4.78
N VAL A 56 7.11 -8.26 -3.53
CA VAL A 56 7.87 -8.77 -2.37
C VAL A 56 7.03 -9.84 -1.70
N TRP A 57 7.48 -11.09 -1.77
CA TRP A 57 6.79 -12.24 -1.21
C TRP A 57 7.35 -12.68 0.14
N GLU A 58 8.55 -12.22 0.47
CA GLU A 58 9.18 -12.47 1.77
C GLU A 58 8.63 -11.47 2.80
N PRO A 59 8.07 -11.93 3.93
CA PRO A 59 7.57 -11.04 4.95
C PRO A 59 8.65 -10.11 5.50
N SER A 60 8.29 -8.85 5.70
CA SER A 60 9.17 -7.85 6.29
C SER A 60 8.36 -6.89 7.16
N GLN A 61 8.97 -6.35 8.19
CA GLN A 61 8.38 -5.30 9.02
C GLN A 61 8.60 -3.89 8.45
N VAL A 62 9.48 -3.78 7.48
CA VAL A 62 9.83 -2.51 6.82
C VAL A 62 9.63 -2.65 5.32
N GLY A 63 8.94 -1.71 4.73
CA GLY A 63 8.69 -1.73 3.30
C GLY A 63 8.07 -0.43 2.81
N THR A 64 7.69 -0.41 1.55
CA THR A 64 7.03 0.73 0.93
C THR A 64 5.77 0.25 0.21
N TRP A 65 4.65 0.95 0.42
CA TRP A 65 3.40 0.68 -0.28
C TRP A 65 2.74 2.00 -0.68
N LEU A 66 2.30 2.06 -1.93
CA LEU A 66 1.74 3.27 -2.53
C LEU A 66 2.65 4.51 -2.38
N GLY A 67 3.97 4.28 -2.38
CA GLY A 67 4.96 5.32 -2.22
C GLY A 67 5.17 5.83 -0.79
N PHE A 68 4.54 5.20 0.20
CA PHE A 68 4.74 5.54 1.62
C PHE A 68 5.63 4.51 2.29
N PRO A 69 6.75 4.91 2.92
CA PRO A 69 7.53 4.03 3.76
C PRO A 69 6.74 3.56 4.99
N LEU A 70 6.74 2.25 5.22
CA LEU A 70 6.06 1.62 6.34
C LEU A 70 7.09 0.97 7.25
N ASP A 71 6.97 1.21 8.56
CA ASP A 71 7.79 0.56 9.57
C ASP A 71 6.89 -0.02 10.65
N PHE A 72 6.56 -1.29 10.53
CA PHE A 72 5.69 -1.97 11.48
C PHE A 72 6.42 -2.34 12.78
N SER A 73 7.75 -2.35 12.79
CA SER A 73 8.52 -2.55 14.02
C SER A 73 8.36 -1.38 15.01
N ARG A 74 8.09 -0.18 14.48
CA ARG A 74 7.88 1.06 15.23
C ARG A 74 6.45 1.59 15.13
N ASN A 75 5.60 0.94 14.33
CA ASN A 75 4.24 1.41 14.00
C ASN A 75 4.21 2.79 13.35
N PHE A 76 5.15 3.06 12.45
CA PHE A 76 5.22 4.33 11.72
C PHE A 76 4.86 4.17 10.25
N ILE A 77 4.12 5.15 9.75
CA ILE A 77 3.96 5.42 8.32
C ILE A 77 4.57 6.79 8.08
N THR A 78 5.59 6.84 7.23
CA THR A 78 6.30 8.09 6.94
C THR A 78 5.79 8.67 5.63
N VAL A 79 5.60 10.00 5.60
CA VAL A 79 5.32 10.71 4.35
C VAL A 79 6.64 11.17 3.74
N PRO A 80 6.98 10.74 2.51
CA PRO A 80 8.22 11.15 1.88
C PRO A 80 8.32 12.68 1.73
N LEU A 81 9.50 13.23 1.95
CA LEU A 81 9.73 14.68 1.88
C LEU A 81 9.26 15.32 0.55
N PRO A 82 9.48 14.72 -0.64
CA PRO A 82 8.94 15.27 -1.88
C PRO A 82 7.43 15.44 -1.89
N LYS A 83 6.68 14.52 -1.24
CA LYS A 83 5.22 14.62 -1.13
C LYS A 83 4.81 15.75 -0.20
N ILE A 84 5.51 15.93 0.90
CA ILE A 84 5.29 17.04 1.85
C ILE A 84 5.52 18.37 1.16
N THR A 85 6.65 18.52 0.47
CA THR A 85 6.99 19.73 -0.28
C THR A 85 5.93 20.07 -1.33
N LYS A 86 5.48 19.07 -2.09
CA LYS A 86 4.45 19.26 -3.11
C LYS A 86 3.12 19.71 -2.51
N LEU A 87 2.74 19.15 -1.36
CA LEU A 87 1.54 19.54 -0.65
C LEU A 87 1.64 20.97 -0.12
N GLN A 88 2.77 21.35 0.46
CA GLN A 88 3.02 22.72 0.94
C GLN A 88 2.94 23.74 -0.19
N GLU A 89 3.52 23.44 -1.36
CA GLU A 89 3.44 24.29 -2.55
C GLU A 89 1.99 24.46 -3.01
N SER A 90 1.21 23.36 -3.03
CA SER A 90 -0.19 23.40 -3.43
C SER A 90 -1.03 24.25 -2.48
N ILE A 91 -0.80 24.12 -1.18
CA ILE A 91 -1.48 24.93 -0.15
C ILE A 91 -1.12 26.41 -0.33
N SER A 92 0.16 26.73 -0.54
CA SER A 92 0.62 28.10 -0.75
C SER A 92 -0.03 28.73 -1.99
N ARG A 93 -0.16 27.97 -3.09
CA ARG A 93 -0.84 28.45 -4.31
C ARG A 93 -2.31 28.75 -4.06
N ILE A 94 -3.00 27.88 -3.33
CA ILE A 94 -4.42 28.06 -2.98
C ILE A 94 -4.60 29.34 -2.13
N LEU A 95 -3.76 29.52 -1.12
CA LEU A 95 -3.79 30.70 -0.26
C LEU A 95 -3.55 32.00 -1.04
N LEU A 96 -2.57 32.02 -1.94
CA LEU A 96 -2.30 33.16 -2.80
C LEU A 96 -3.50 33.48 -3.71
N CYS A 97 -4.12 32.45 -4.26
CA CYS A 97 -5.31 32.61 -5.09
C CYS A 97 -6.47 33.23 -4.32
N VAL A 98 -6.73 32.76 -3.10
CA VAL A 98 -7.77 33.30 -2.22
C VAL A 98 -7.49 34.75 -1.86
N LEU A 99 -6.24 35.08 -1.48
CA LEU A 99 -5.83 36.46 -1.17
C LEU A 99 -5.98 37.38 -2.37
N SER A 100 -5.65 36.91 -3.57
CA SER A 100 -5.85 37.70 -4.80
C SER A 100 -7.32 37.97 -5.08
N THR A 101 -8.19 37.01 -4.80
CA THR A 101 -9.64 37.13 -5.00
C THR A 101 -10.28 38.12 -4.00
N LEU A 102 -9.79 38.16 -2.77
CA LEU A 102 -10.28 39.06 -1.73
C LEU A 102 -9.71 40.49 -1.86
N ARG A 103 -8.75 40.70 -2.74
CA ARG A 103 -8.14 41.98 -2.99
C ARG A 103 -8.97 42.79 -4.00
N ILE A 104 -10.03 43.29 -3.54
CA ILE A 104 -10.92 44.13 -4.35
C ILE A 104 -10.51 45.59 -4.25
#